data_63c6a2faa252f0bc207199c17e8f2e43
#
_entry.id   63c6a2faa252f0bc207199c17e8f2e43
#
_cell.length_a   1.000
_cell.length_b   1.000
_cell.length_c   1.000
_cell.angle_alpha   90.00
_cell.angle_beta   90.00
_cell.angle_gamma   90.00
#
_symmetry.space_group_name_H-M   'P 1'
#
loop_
_entity.id
_entity.type
_entity.pdbx_description
1 polymer ?
#
loop_
_entity_poly.entity_id
_entity_poly.type
_entity_poly.pdbx_seq_one_letter_code
_entity_poly.pdbx_strand_id
1 'polypeptide(L)'
;MQGLKRTHRCGELSAANVGETVTIMGWVQKNRNKGGLVFTDVRDRSGIIQVVCEEGTTDAAIIEKAASLRAEYVVAVVGKVERRSGAVNDKIATGEIEVIPSELRVLSESQTPPFPIEENSKTKEDIRLKYRYLDLRRPDLQRNLRMKSQVMTLTRQFFSDEGFLEVETPMLGKTTPEGARDYLVPSRIHPGSFYGLPQSPQLYKQLLMCSGVDRYIQIARCFRDEDLRADRQPEFTQIDMELSFVDVDDVIEVNEKYLKKLFKEVLDVDVQLPIQRMTWQEAMNRYGSDKPDLRFGMELKDVSDVVKDCGFAVFTGALENGGSVRGINAKGQGSMPRKKIDKLTAFVKDYGAKGLAYVALHEDGTVKSSFAKFMTDEQMDALVKAMDGEPGDLLLFAADKNKVVWDSLGALRVELAKQLELLDKNEYRFVWITEFPLLEWSEEQNRFVAMHHPFTMPMEEDIQYIESDPGRVRAKAYDIVLNGNEIGGGSVRIFQDDIQEMMFKALGFTKEQAYSQFGFLLDAFKYGVPPHAGLAYGLDRLVMLMAKQDSIRDVIAFPKIKDASCLMTEAPTPASEKQLEELSLAVEAKEETVEE
;
A
#
# COMPACT_ATOMS: atom_id res chain seq x y z
N MET A 1 6.29 13.11 -39.35
CA MET A 1 4.93 13.68 -39.20
C MET A 1 4.51 14.46 -40.45
N GLN A 2 5.37 15.22 -41.10
CA GLN A 2 5.15 15.93 -42.37
C GLN A 2 3.73 16.49 -42.56
N GLY A 3 3.33 17.43 -41.70
CA GLY A 3 2.05 18.12 -41.76
C GLY A 3 0.84 17.40 -41.11
N LEU A 4 0.94 16.13 -40.71
CA LEU A 4 -0.14 15.47 -39.99
C LEU A 4 -0.20 15.90 -38.52
N LYS A 5 -1.40 16.21 -38.05
CA LYS A 5 -1.72 16.51 -36.67
C LYS A 5 -2.83 15.59 -36.20
N ARG A 6 -2.62 14.90 -35.07
CA ARG A 6 -3.67 14.06 -34.50
C ARG A 6 -4.87 14.90 -34.10
N THR A 7 -6.07 14.54 -34.57
CA THR A 7 -7.33 15.20 -34.24
C THR A 7 -8.01 14.56 -33.04
N HIS A 8 -8.02 13.22 -32.97
CA HIS A 8 -8.69 12.44 -31.94
C HIS A 8 -7.79 11.32 -31.44
N ARG A 9 -7.99 10.92 -30.19
CA ARG A 9 -7.43 9.67 -29.68
C ARG A 9 -8.32 8.49 -30.07
N CYS A 10 -7.72 7.29 -30.11
CA CYS A 10 -8.38 6.09 -30.59
C CYS A 10 -9.67 5.74 -29.84
N GLY A 11 -9.66 5.79 -28.52
CA GLY A 11 -10.80 5.43 -27.69
C GLY A 11 -11.80 6.57 -27.42
N GLU A 12 -11.55 7.78 -27.93
CA GLU A 12 -12.44 8.94 -27.79
C GLU A 12 -13.51 9.00 -28.90
N LEU A 13 -13.32 8.24 -29.98
CA LEU A 13 -14.27 8.17 -31.09
C LEU A 13 -15.52 7.37 -30.72
N SER A 14 -16.66 7.80 -31.22
CA SER A 14 -17.96 7.17 -30.99
C SER A 14 -18.86 7.28 -32.23
N ALA A 15 -20.08 6.73 -32.16
CA ALA A 15 -21.07 6.88 -33.22
C ALA A 15 -21.42 8.35 -33.56
N ALA A 16 -21.15 9.29 -32.65
CA ALA A 16 -21.33 10.73 -32.91
C ALA A 16 -20.36 11.28 -33.98
N ASN A 17 -19.20 10.62 -34.16
CA ASN A 17 -18.19 11.05 -35.12
C ASN A 17 -18.38 10.44 -36.52
N VAL A 18 -19.43 9.66 -36.75
CA VAL A 18 -19.71 9.05 -38.07
C VAL A 18 -19.83 10.12 -39.15
N GLY A 19 -19.11 9.95 -40.26
CA GLY A 19 -19.03 10.89 -41.35
C GLY A 19 -17.84 11.87 -41.26
N GLU A 20 -17.23 12.03 -40.10
CA GLU A 20 -16.07 12.89 -39.91
C GLU A 20 -14.78 12.27 -40.49
N THR A 21 -13.89 13.12 -40.99
CA THR A 21 -12.54 12.72 -41.34
C THR A 21 -11.63 13.02 -40.16
N VAL A 22 -11.00 11.97 -39.61
CA VAL A 22 -10.15 12.05 -38.42
C VAL A 22 -8.72 11.66 -38.75
N THR A 23 -7.78 12.18 -37.95
CA THR A 23 -6.39 11.71 -37.91
C THR A 23 -6.15 11.07 -36.56
N ILE A 24 -5.94 9.77 -36.55
CA ILE A 24 -5.57 9.00 -35.35
C ILE A 24 -4.12 8.55 -35.45
N MET A 25 -3.47 8.40 -34.28
CA MET A 25 -2.08 7.92 -34.19
C MET A 25 -1.94 7.00 -32.98
N GLY A 26 -1.29 5.86 -33.18
CA GLY A 26 -1.13 4.87 -32.12
C GLY A 26 -0.27 3.69 -32.54
N TRP A 27 -0.30 2.68 -31.72
CA TRP A 27 0.39 1.41 -31.95
C TRP A 27 -0.57 0.39 -32.55
N VAL A 28 -0.08 -0.40 -33.51
CA VAL A 28 -0.81 -1.54 -34.05
C VAL A 28 -0.92 -2.63 -32.97
N GLN A 29 -2.11 -2.82 -32.43
CA GLN A 29 -2.38 -3.88 -31.46
C GLN A 29 -2.47 -5.24 -32.15
N LYS A 30 -3.21 -5.30 -33.25
CA LYS A 30 -3.49 -6.52 -33.97
C LYS A 30 -3.74 -6.21 -35.45
N ASN A 31 -3.19 -7.02 -36.35
CA ASN A 31 -3.41 -6.91 -37.77
C ASN A 31 -3.90 -8.26 -38.33
N ARG A 32 -4.95 -8.23 -39.15
CA ARG A 32 -5.61 -9.42 -39.70
C ARG A 32 -5.90 -9.18 -41.17
N ASN A 33 -5.22 -9.91 -42.05
CA ASN A 33 -5.46 -9.89 -43.48
C ASN A 33 -6.31 -11.12 -43.89
N LYS A 34 -7.44 -10.86 -44.58
CA LYS A 34 -8.38 -11.88 -45.06
C LYS A 34 -8.57 -11.77 -46.57
N GLY A 35 -7.47 -11.72 -47.35
CA GLY A 35 -7.52 -11.69 -48.79
C GLY A 35 -8.22 -10.46 -49.36
N GLY A 36 -7.57 -9.31 -49.34
CA GLY A 36 -8.12 -8.04 -49.82
C GLY A 36 -8.93 -7.22 -48.79
N LEU A 37 -9.24 -7.80 -47.64
CA LEU A 37 -9.86 -7.14 -46.50
C LEU A 37 -8.91 -7.17 -45.31
N VAL A 38 -8.39 -6.01 -44.88
CA VAL A 38 -7.42 -5.89 -43.79
C VAL A 38 -8.05 -5.15 -42.61
N PHE A 39 -8.01 -5.77 -41.44
CA PHE A 39 -8.43 -5.20 -40.17
C PHE A 39 -7.21 -4.88 -39.32
N THR A 40 -7.01 -3.63 -38.98
CA THR A 40 -5.92 -3.16 -38.10
C THR A 40 -6.50 -2.53 -36.85
N ASP A 41 -6.29 -3.12 -35.70
CA ASP A 41 -6.65 -2.53 -34.43
C ASP A 41 -5.52 -1.58 -34.01
N VAL A 42 -5.80 -0.26 -33.92
CA VAL A 42 -4.87 0.78 -33.49
C VAL A 42 -5.18 1.19 -32.06
N ARG A 43 -4.16 1.14 -31.21
CA ARG A 43 -4.27 1.42 -29.77
C ARG A 43 -3.50 2.68 -29.40
N ASP A 44 -4.10 3.48 -28.55
CA ASP A 44 -3.40 4.50 -27.76
C ASP A 44 -3.83 4.43 -26.28
N ARG A 45 -3.43 5.40 -25.46
CA ARG A 45 -3.76 5.40 -24.02
C ARG A 45 -5.26 5.50 -23.72
N SER A 46 -6.08 5.93 -24.67
CA SER A 46 -7.53 6.08 -24.49
C SER A 46 -8.30 4.80 -24.81
N GLY A 47 -7.74 3.93 -25.64
CA GLY A 47 -8.39 2.70 -26.08
C GLY A 47 -7.95 2.24 -27.46
N ILE A 48 -8.80 1.47 -28.10
CA ILE A 48 -8.56 0.83 -29.41
C ILE A 48 -9.64 1.28 -30.38
N ILE A 49 -9.25 1.51 -31.65
CA ILE A 49 -10.17 1.71 -32.78
C ILE A 49 -9.76 0.75 -33.90
N GLN A 50 -10.72 0.19 -34.61
CA GLN A 50 -10.48 -0.63 -35.77
C GLN A 50 -10.39 0.23 -37.03
N VAL A 51 -9.33 0.02 -37.80
CA VAL A 51 -9.15 0.56 -39.15
C VAL A 51 -9.41 -0.57 -40.14
N VAL A 52 -10.24 -0.32 -41.16
CA VAL A 52 -10.63 -1.34 -42.15
C VAL A 52 -10.23 -0.84 -43.54
N CYS A 53 -9.48 -1.68 -44.24
CA CYS A 53 -9.12 -1.47 -45.63
C CYS A 53 -9.76 -2.58 -46.48
N GLU A 54 -10.56 -2.20 -47.46
CA GLU A 54 -11.30 -3.11 -48.32
C GLU A 54 -11.15 -2.71 -49.80
N GLU A 55 -11.03 -3.70 -50.67
CA GLU A 55 -11.03 -3.47 -52.13
C GLU A 55 -12.33 -2.76 -52.57
N GLY A 56 -12.17 -1.76 -53.42
CA GLY A 56 -13.28 -0.92 -53.89
C GLY A 56 -13.61 0.31 -53.05
N THR A 57 -13.20 0.35 -51.78
CA THR A 57 -13.37 1.51 -50.89
C THR A 57 -12.05 2.17 -50.49
N THR A 58 -10.94 1.41 -50.49
CA THR A 58 -9.62 1.88 -50.09
C THR A 58 -8.63 1.72 -51.26
N ASP A 59 -7.70 2.66 -51.41
CA ASP A 59 -6.64 2.62 -52.41
C ASP A 59 -5.76 1.36 -52.22
N ALA A 60 -5.39 0.69 -53.32
CA ALA A 60 -4.61 -0.53 -53.31
C ALA A 60 -3.27 -0.38 -52.60
N ALA A 61 -2.61 0.77 -52.72
CA ALA A 61 -1.34 1.05 -52.04
C ALA A 61 -1.50 1.15 -50.52
N ILE A 62 -2.67 1.64 -50.05
CA ILE A 62 -3.01 1.67 -48.62
C ILE A 62 -3.30 0.24 -48.11
N ILE A 63 -4.02 -0.58 -48.89
CA ILE A 63 -4.29 -1.99 -48.56
C ILE A 63 -3.01 -2.78 -48.44
N GLU A 64 -2.09 -2.66 -49.40
CA GLU A 64 -0.77 -3.32 -49.37
C GLU A 64 0.03 -2.90 -48.14
N LYS A 65 0.07 -1.60 -47.84
CA LYS A 65 0.73 -1.07 -46.65
C LYS A 65 0.09 -1.59 -45.37
N ALA A 66 -1.24 -1.58 -45.27
CA ALA A 66 -1.96 -2.10 -44.13
C ALA A 66 -1.70 -3.62 -43.93
N ALA A 67 -1.64 -4.39 -45.02
CA ALA A 67 -1.33 -5.83 -44.96
C ALA A 67 0.07 -6.11 -44.43
N SER A 68 1.03 -5.21 -44.63
CA SER A 68 2.42 -5.36 -44.17
C SER A 68 2.65 -4.97 -42.72
N LEU A 69 1.67 -4.34 -42.03
CA LEU A 69 1.80 -3.88 -40.64
C LEU A 69 1.99 -5.06 -39.68
N ARG A 70 2.86 -4.86 -38.70
CA ARG A 70 3.11 -5.80 -37.61
C ARG A 70 2.71 -5.20 -36.27
N ALA A 71 2.57 -6.06 -35.27
CA ALA A 71 2.26 -5.62 -33.90
C ALA A 71 3.28 -4.58 -33.41
N GLU A 72 2.77 -3.60 -32.66
CA GLU A 72 3.53 -2.49 -32.07
C GLU A 72 4.18 -1.51 -33.06
N TYR A 73 3.94 -1.64 -34.38
CA TYR A 73 4.27 -0.54 -35.32
C TYR A 73 3.51 0.72 -34.93
N VAL A 74 4.16 1.86 -35.00
CA VAL A 74 3.51 3.16 -34.76
C VAL A 74 3.00 3.70 -36.09
N VAL A 75 1.70 3.99 -36.14
CA VAL A 75 1.03 4.43 -37.37
C VAL A 75 0.29 5.73 -37.18
N ALA A 76 0.18 6.48 -38.26
CA ALA A 76 -0.79 7.58 -38.41
C ALA A 76 -1.78 7.20 -39.51
N VAL A 77 -3.05 7.37 -39.22
CA VAL A 77 -4.16 7.05 -40.13
C VAL A 77 -5.02 8.28 -40.26
N VAL A 78 -5.22 8.75 -41.49
CA VAL A 78 -6.25 9.72 -41.85
C VAL A 78 -7.37 8.95 -42.49
N GLY A 79 -8.60 9.08 -42.02
CA GLY A 79 -9.70 8.32 -42.55
C GLY A 79 -11.06 8.81 -42.09
N LYS A 80 -12.10 8.32 -42.75
CA LYS A 80 -13.49 8.62 -42.41
C LYS A 80 -14.00 7.63 -41.39
N VAL A 81 -14.68 8.14 -40.37
CA VAL A 81 -15.37 7.32 -39.38
C VAL A 81 -16.67 6.81 -39.99
N GLU A 82 -16.87 5.52 -40.03
CA GLU A 82 -18.08 4.88 -40.53
C GLU A 82 -18.68 3.96 -39.45
N ARG A 83 -19.98 3.65 -39.57
CA ARG A 83 -20.56 2.57 -38.78
C ARG A 83 -19.97 1.25 -39.22
N ARG A 84 -19.73 0.35 -38.27
CA ARG A 84 -19.20 -0.96 -38.57
C ARG A 84 -20.13 -1.72 -39.51
N SER A 85 -19.57 -2.28 -40.56
CA SER A 85 -20.32 -3.07 -41.57
C SER A 85 -20.76 -4.43 -41.03
N GLY A 86 -20.07 -4.97 -40.01
CA GLY A 86 -20.38 -6.24 -39.35
C GLY A 86 -21.05 -6.08 -37.98
N ALA A 87 -21.04 -7.15 -37.19
CA ALA A 87 -21.56 -7.13 -35.82
C ALA A 87 -20.76 -6.17 -34.92
N VAL A 88 -21.42 -5.51 -33.98
CA VAL A 88 -20.82 -4.67 -32.96
C VAL A 88 -19.79 -5.50 -32.14
N ASN A 89 -18.66 -4.91 -31.84
CA ASN A 89 -17.63 -5.55 -31.02
C ASN A 89 -17.68 -5.02 -29.59
N ASP A 90 -18.42 -5.70 -28.73
CA ASP A 90 -18.62 -5.32 -27.33
C ASP A 90 -17.32 -5.36 -26.47
N LYS A 91 -16.20 -5.86 -27.03
CA LYS A 91 -14.91 -5.93 -26.31
C LYS A 91 -14.13 -4.62 -26.31
N ILE A 92 -14.51 -3.66 -27.16
CA ILE A 92 -13.89 -2.34 -27.25
C ILE A 92 -14.95 -1.25 -27.22
N ALA A 93 -14.66 -0.13 -26.56
CA ALA A 93 -15.62 0.98 -26.41
C ALA A 93 -16.05 1.59 -27.76
N THR A 94 -15.21 1.50 -28.79
CA THR A 94 -15.44 1.99 -30.16
C THR A 94 -16.03 0.93 -31.08
N GLY A 95 -16.58 -0.16 -30.56
CA GLY A 95 -16.95 -1.35 -31.33
C GLY A 95 -18.13 -1.17 -32.28
N GLU A 96 -18.87 -0.05 -32.23
CA GLU A 96 -19.94 0.31 -33.18
C GLU A 96 -19.43 0.96 -34.47
N ILE A 97 -18.18 1.44 -34.47
CA ILE A 97 -17.56 2.23 -35.52
C ILE A 97 -16.25 1.63 -36.01
N GLU A 98 -15.83 2.05 -37.20
CA GLU A 98 -14.54 1.74 -37.79
C GLU A 98 -14.03 2.96 -38.58
N VAL A 99 -12.74 3.01 -38.87
CA VAL A 99 -12.13 4.06 -39.67
C VAL A 99 -11.73 3.50 -41.03
N ILE A 100 -12.25 4.07 -42.12
CA ILE A 100 -11.85 3.76 -43.47
C ILE A 100 -10.75 4.71 -43.90
N PRO A 101 -9.51 4.25 -44.10
CA PRO A 101 -8.37 5.12 -44.28
C PRO A 101 -8.31 5.69 -45.71
N SER A 102 -8.05 7.01 -45.79
CA SER A 102 -7.62 7.70 -47.01
C SER A 102 -6.12 7.92 -47.07
N GLU A 103 -5.44 7.81 -45.92
CA GLU A 103 -3.99 7.84 -45.80
C GLU A 103 -3.51 6.97 -44.64
N LEU A 104 -2.43 6.24 -44.85
CA LEU A 104 -1.77 5.39 -43.83
C LEU A 104 -0.25 5.62 -43.89
N ARG A 105 0.33 6.06 -42.78
CA ARG A 105 1.79 6.20 -42.63
C ARG A 105 2.31 5.32 -41.50
N VAL A 106 3.40 4.61 -41.75
CA VAL A 106 4.23 4.02 -40.70
C VAL A 106 5.17 5.10 -40.18
N LEU A 107 5.01 5.46 -38.91
CA LEU A 107 5.86 6.46 -38.25
C LEU A 107 7.12 5.83 -37.66
N SER A 108 7.00 4.57 -37.18
CA SER A 108 8.11 3.78 -36.66
C SER A 108 7.77 2.31 -36.75
N GLU A 109 8.71 1.52 -37.19
CA GLU A 109 8.62 0.06 -37.15
C GLU A 109 9.00 -0.47 -35.77
N SER A 110 8.58 -1.69 -35.46
CA SER A 110 8.88 -2.39 -34.21
C SER A 110 9.46 -3.76 -34.47
N GLN A 111 10.43 -4.17 -33.66
CA GLN A 111 10.78 -5.57 -33.53
C GLN A 111 9.63 -6.31 -32.83
N THR A 112 9.62 -7.64 -32.94
CA THR A 112 8.65 -8.46 -32.19
C THR A 112 8.86 -8.25 -30.68
N PRO A 113 7.84 -7.78 -29.93
CA PRO A 113 7.98 -7.61 -28.49
C PRO A 113 8.31 -8.93 -27.77
N PRO A 114 9.04 -8.89 -26.65
CA PRO A 114 9.37 -10.08 -25.87
C PRO A 114 8.15 -10.74 -25.19
N PHE A 115 7.02 -10.04 -25.13
CA PHE A 115 5.74 -10.53 -24.64
C PHE A 115 4.56 -9.78 -25.29
N PRO A 116 3.36 -10.37 -25.31
CA PRO A 116 2.16 -9.70 -25.79
C PRO A 116 1.75 -8.52 -24.91
N ILE A 117 1.35 -7.40 -25.53
CA ILE A 117 0.82 -6.23 -24.83
C ILE A 117 -0.69 -6.41 -24.66
N GLU A 118 -1.08 -7.09 -23.60
CA GLU A 118 -2.49 -7.42 -23.29
C GLU A 118 -2.77 -7.35 -21.80
N GLU A 119 -4.03 -7.22 -21.44
CA GLU A 119 -4.47 -7.24 -20.03
C GLU A 119 -4.20 -8.61 -19.39
N ASN A 120 -3.99 -8.59 -18.07
CA ASN A 120 -3.79 -9.81 -17.26
C ASN A 120 -2.67 -10.71 -17.80
N SER A 121 -1.57 -10.12 -18.29
CA SER A 121 -0.43 -10.84 -18.84
C SER A 121 0.10 -11.88 -17.86
N LYS A 122 0.32 -13.11 -18.37
CA LYS A 122 0.95 -14.21 -17.62
C LYS A 122 2.49 -14.21 -17.71
N THR A 123 3.06 -13.19 -18.34
CA THR A 123 4.52 -13.03 -18.45
C THR A 123 5.12 -12.81 -17.08
N LYS A 124 6.23 -13.48 -16.79
CA LYS A 124 6.96 -13.33 -15.51
C LYS A 124 7.30 -11.86 -15.24
N GLU A 125 7.22 -11.47 -13.98
CA GLU A 125 7.42 -10.08 -13.56
C GLU A 125 8.80 -9.55 -13.99
N ASP A 126 9.87 -10.32 -13.85
CA ASP A 126 11.22 -9.91 -14.21
C ASP A 126 11.34 -9.47 -15.67
N ILE A 127 10.70 -10.21 -16.59
CA ILE A 127 10.69 -9.86 -18.02
C ILE A 127 9.90 -8.57 -18.23
N ARG A 128 8.73 -8.43 -17.58
CA ARG A 128 7.91 -7.23 -17.66
C ARG A 128 8.63 -6.00 -17.11
N LEU A 129 9.35 -6.13 -16.00
CA LEU A 129 10.12 -5.03 -15.40
C LEU A 129 11.38 -4.68 -16.20
N LYS A 130 12.04 -5.66 -16.84
CA LYS A 130 13.14 -5.39 -17.75
C LYS A 130 12.72 -4.57 -18.97
N TYR A 131 11.54 -4.85 -19.50
CA TYR A 131 10.95 -4.09 -20.62
C TYR A 131 9.77 -3.24 -20.16
N ARG A 132 9.93 -2.54 -19.04
CA ARG A 132 8.82 -1.83 -18.37
C ARG A 132 8.13 -0.82 -19.28
N TYR A 133 8.83 -0.17 -20.19
CA TYR A 133 8.25 0.73 -21.18
C TYR A 133 7.27 0.05 -22.16
N LEU A 134 7.42 -1.27 -22.39
CA LEU A 134 6.43 -2.07 -23.13
C LEU A 134 5.28 -2.50 -22.21
N ASP A 135 5.59 -2.95 -20.99
CA ASP A 135 4.60 -3.34 -20.00
C ASP A 135 3.62 -2.21 -19.69
N LEU A 136 4.13 -0.97 -19.61
CA LEU A 136 3.30 0.24 -19.41
C LEU A 136 2.35 0.56 -20.57
N ARG A 137 2.44 -0.10 -21.73
CA ARG A 137 1.46 0.00 -22.81
C ARG A 137 0.19 -0.82 -22.54
N ARG A 138 0.22 -1.74 -21.59
CA ARG A 138 -0.92 -2.57 -21.24
C ARG A 138 -2.06 -1.71 -20.70
N PRO A 139 -3.32 -2.00 -21.10
CA PRO A 139 -4.48 -1.20 -20.70
C PRO A 139 -4.71 -1.13 -19.19
N ASP A 140 -4.46 -2.25 -18.47
CA ASP A 140 -4.58 -2.33 -17.01
C ASP A 140 -3.58 -1.39 -16.29
N LEU A 141 -2.30 -1.40 -16.67
CA LEU A 141 -1.31 -0.47 -16.10
C LEU A 141 -1.58 0.98 -16.49
N GLN A 142 -2.06 1.22 -17.71
CA GLN A 142 -2.50 2.56 -18.14
C GLN A 142 -3.66 3.08 -17.28
N ARG A 143 -4.61 2.22 -16.91
CA ARG A 143 -5.71 2.58 -15.99
C ARG A 143 -5.18 2.93 -14.61
N ASN A 144 -4.24 2.14 -14.07
CA ASN A 144 -3.64 2.38 -12.77
C ASN A 144 -2.91 3.73 -12.71
N LEU A 145 -2.08 4.05 -13.72
CA LEU A 145 -1.38 5.33 -13.79
C LEU A 145 -2.34 6.52 -13.95
N ARG A 146 -3.43 6.36 -14.71
CA ARG A 146 -4.47 7.39 -14.82
C ARG A 146 -5.18 7.61 -13.49
N MET A 147 -5.55 6.53 -12.80
CA MET A 147 -6.15 6.61 -11.47
C MET A 147 -5.23 7.35 -10.49
N LYS A 148 -3.94 7.01 -10.45
CA LYS A 148 -2.96 7.71 -9.60
C LYS A 148 -2.90 9.20 -9.92
N SER A 149 -2.85 9.57 -11.20
CA SER A 149 -2.87 10.97 -11.64
C SER A 149 -4.14 11.69 -11.23
N GLN A 150 -5.29 11.04 -11.33
CA GLN A 150 -6.59 11.58 -10.90
C GLN A 150 -6.62 11.78 -9.39
N VAL A 151 -6.19 10.80 -8.61
CA VAL A 151 -6.07 10.90 -7.15
C VAL A 151 -5.22 12.09 -6.75
N MET A 152 -4.03 12.27 -7.37
CA MET A 152 -3.14 13.42 -7.06
C MET A 152 -3.80 14.76 -7.38
N THR A 153 -4.52 14.87 -8.49
CA THR A 153 -5.21 16.10 -8.89
C THR A 153 -6.34 16.44 -7.91
N LEU A 154 -7.17 15.46 -7.58
CA LEU A 154 -8.25 15.62 -6.60
C LEU A 154 -7.74 15.97 -5.21
N THR A 155 -6.65 15.35 -4.79
CA THR A 155 -5.99 15.65 -3.51
C THR A 155 -5.61 17.12 -3.43
N ARG A 156 -4.91 17.65 -4.43
CA ARG A 156 -4.53 19.07 -4.46
C ARG A 156 -5.72 19.99 -4.43
N GLN A 157 -6.75 19.69 -5.23
CA GLN A 157 -7.96 20.50 -5.26
C GLN A 157 -8.67 20.49 -3.91
N PHE A 158 -8.88 19.31 -3.33
CA PHE A 158 -9.56 19.18 -2.04
C PHE A 158 -8.86 19.98 -0.95
N PHE A 159 -7.57 19.76 -0.76
CA PHE A 159 -6.83 20.43 0.32
C PHE A 159 -6.65 21.94 0.07
N SER A 160 -6.54 22.36 -1.19
CA SER A 160 -6.57 23.79 -1.53
C SER A 160 -7.90 24.43 -1.16
N ASP A 161 -9.04 23.76 -1.44
CA ASP A 161 -10.38 24.24 -1.08
C ASP A 161 -10.58 24.31 0.45
N GLU A 162 -9.92 23.40 1.20
CA GLU A 162 -9.90 23.39 2.68
C GLU A 162 -8.88 24.39 3.29
N GLY A 163 -8.24 25.22 2.48
CA GLY A 163 -7.32 26.28 2.90
C GLY A 163 -5.91 25.81 3.23
N PHE A 164 -5.49 24.65 2.72
CA PHE A 164 -4.10 24.17 2.84
C PHE A 164 -3.20 24.84 1.81
N LEU A 165 -1.98 25.13 2.21
CA LEU A 165 -0.92 25.61 1.35
C LEU A 165 0.00 24.43 0.95
N GLU A 166 0.15 24.18 -0.34
CA GLU A 166 1.12 23.19 -0.83
C GLU A 166 2.52 23.80 -0.78
N VAL A 167 3.42 23.21 0.02
CA VAL A 167 4.80 23.68 0.20
C VAL A 167 5.77 22.54 -0.02
N GLU A 168 6.74 22.73 -0.89
CA GLU A 168 7.84 21.78 -1.10
C GLU A 168 8.89 21.89 0.00
N THR A 169 9.41 20.74 0.43
CA THR A 169 10.49 20.65 1.42
C THR A 169 11.76 20.06 0.77
N PRO A 170 12.96 20.33 1.32
CA PRO A 170 14.21 19.85 0.74
C PRO A 170 14.31 18.33 0.62
N MET A 171 14.83 17.84 -0.51
CA MET A 171 15.27 16.46 -0.69
C MET A 171 16.68 16.23 -0.14
N LEU A 172 17.54 17.24 -0.17
CA LEU A 172 18.90 17.20 0.39
C LEU A 172 18.88 17.79 1.80
N GLY A 173 18.56 16.96 2.76
CA GLY A 173 18.45 17.34 4.17
C GLY A 173 19.59 16.83 5.04
N LYS A 174 19.44 17.03 6.34
CA LYS A 174 20.26 16.38 7.36
C LYS A 174 19.74 14.97 7.60
N THR A 175 20.63 14.01 7.85
CA THR A 175 20.23 12.68 8.31
C THR A 175 19.47 12.76 9.63
N THR A 176 18.34 12.08 9.70
CA THR A 176 17.49 12.05 10.89
C THR A 176 16.99 10.63 11.14
N PRO A 177 17.11 10.10 12.35
CA PRO A 177 16.67 8.74 12.66
C PRO A 177 15.14 8.72 12.82
N GLU A 178 14.43 8.25 11.79
CA GLU A 178 12.96 8.08 11.78
C GLU A 178 12.55 6.58 11.72
N GLY A 179 13.43 5.67 12.11
CA GLY A 179 13.15 4.22 12.15
C GLY A 179 13.80 3.41 11.04
N ALA A 180 13.83 3.90 9.79
CA ALA A 180 14.56 3.28 8.69
C ALA A 180 15.99 3.83 8.57
N ARG A 181 16.82 3.21 7.71
CA ARG A 181 18.11 3.79 7.32
C ARG A 181 17.91 4.87 6.25
N ASP A 182 18.73 5.93 6.34
CA ASP A 182 18.73 7.01 5.36
C ASP A 182 19.60 6.64 4.14
N TYR A 183 19.14 7.00 2.94
CA TYR A 183 20.00 7.06 1.77
C TYR A 183 20.91 8.29 1.87
N LEU A 184 22.23 8.11 1.74
CA LEU A 184 23.22 9.16 1.85
C LEU A 184 23.68 9.65 0.48
N VAL A 185 23.75 10.98 0.32
CA VAL A 185 24.27 11.64 -0.88
C VAL A 185 25.52 12.44 -0.50
N PRO A 186 26.70 12.09 -1.01
CA PRO A 186 27.93 12.78 -0.65
C PRO A 186 27.97 14.20 -1.18
N SER A 187 28.55 15.12 -0.40
CA SER A 187 28.73 16.52 -0.80
C SER A 187 30.11 16.75 -1.42
N ARG A 188 30.16 17.16 -2.68
CA ARG A 188 31.42 17.55 -3.36
C ARG A 188 32.06 18.80 -2.75
N ILE A 189 31.22 19.72 -2.25
CA ILE A 189 31.69 21.03 -1.72
C ILE A 189 32.18 20.88 -0.26
N HIS A 190 31.65 19.91 0.47
CA HIS A 190 32.00 19.62 1.86
C HIS A 190 32.52 18.20 1.97
N PRO A 191 33.80 17.93 1.67
CA PRO A 191 34.38 16.59 1.71
C PRO A 191 34.15 15.88 3.07
N GLY A 192 33.74 14.60 3.03
CA GLY A 192 33.40 13.84 4.23
C GLY A 192 32.04 14.14 4.83
N SER A 193 31.26 15.05 4.25
CA SER A 193 29.89 15.36 4.66
C SER A 193 28.88 14.79 3.66
N PHE A 194 27.70 14.37 4.17
CA PHE A 194 26.63 13.77 3.38
C PHE A 194 25.31 14.46 3.66
N TYR A 195 24.48 14.55 2.64
CA TYR A 195 23.05 14.80 2.79
C TYR A 195 22.33 13.48 3.02
N GLY A 196 21.28 13.49 3.83
CA GLY A 196 20.31 12.40 3.92
C GLY A 196 19.12 12.69 3.01
N LEU A 197 18.66 11.69 2.26
CA LEU A 197 17.37 11.79 1.58
C LEU A 197 16.25 11.58 2.61
N PRO A 198 15.15 12.38 2.57
CA PRO A 198 14.14 12.38 3.62
C PRO A 198 13.34 11.09 3.65
N GLN A 199 13.19 10.51 4.85
CA GLN A 199 12.25 9.41 5.08
C GLN A 199 10.79 9.90 5.07
N SER A 200 10.59 11.14 5.52
CA SER A 200 9.37 11.93 5.45
C SER A 200 9.71 13.42 5.64
N PRO A 201 8.82 14.36 5.32
CA PRO A 201 9.03 15.78 5.62
C PRO A 201 8.74 16.17 7.08
N GLN A 202 8.75 15.22 8.02
CA GLN A 202 8.28 15.40 9.41
C GLN A 202 8.85 16.64 10.11
N LEU A 203 10.16 16.84 10.07
CA LEU A 203 10.77 17.97 10.77
C LEU A 203 10.48 19.31 10.08
N TYR A 204 10.45 19.32 8.76
CA TYR A 204 10.16 20.52 7.98
C TYR A 204 8.71 20.97 8.12
N LYS A 205 7.73 20.05 8.12
CA LYS A 205 6.34 20.44 8.30
C LYS A 205 6.05 21.02 9.69
N GLN A 206 6.73 20.52 10.75
CA GLN A 206 6.66 21.12 12.08
C GLN A 206 7.27 22.55 12.09
N LEU A 207 8.39 22.76 11.39
CA LEU A 207 8.95 24.11 11.20
C LEU A 207 8.01 25.04 10.43
N LEU A 208 7.24 24.52 9.46
CA LEU A 208 6.23 25.30 8.75
C LEU A 208 5.08 25.73 9.69
N MET A 209 4.71 24.90 10.68
CA MET A 209 3.76 25.32 11.72
C MET A 209 4.33 26.45 12.57
N CYS A 210 5.60 26.36 12.99
CA CYS A 210 6.30 27.46 13.67
C CYS A 210 6.39 28.73 12.81
N SER A 211 6.41 28.58 11.49
CA SER A 211 6.48 29.69 10.53
C SER A 211 5.12 30.33 10.22
N GLY A 212 4.02 29.84 10.81
CA GLY A 212 2.68 30.39 10.61
C GLY A 212 2.01 29.98 9.30
N VAL A 213 2.42 28.87 8.68
CA VAL A 213 1.76 28.31 7.48
C VAL A 213 0.35 27.81 7.79
N ASP A 214 0.11 27.43 9.04
CA ASP A 214 -1.19 27.03 9.61
C ASP A 214 -1.72 25.69 9.08
N ARG A 215 -1.87 25.52 7.77
CA ARG A 215 -2.30 24.27 7.13
C ARG A 215 -1.38 23.96 5.94
N TYR A 216 -0.60 22.91 6.08
CA TYR A 216 0.37 22.45 5.08
C TYR A 216 -0.07 21.16 4.44
N ILE A 217 0.17 21.03 3.13
CA ILE A 217 0.06 19.81 2.35
C ILE A 217 1.26 19.67 1.40
N GLN A 218 1.70 18.44 1.14
CA GLN A 218 2.67 18.13 0.09
C GLN A 218 2.44 16.72 -0.46
N ILE A 219 2.53 16.57 -1.76
CA ILE A 219 2.70 15.23 -2.38
C ILE A 219 4.21 14.97 -2.40
N ALA A 220 4.71 14.39 -1.31
CA ALA A 220 6.13 14.29 -1.00
C ALA A 220 6.76 12.99 -1.52
N ARG A 221 7.98 13.08 -2.08
CA ARG A 221 8.83 11.91 -2.30
C ARG A 221 9.56 11.57 -1.01
N CYS A 222 9.51 10.28 -0.65
CA CYS A 222 10.13 9.73 0.55
C CYS A 222 11.05 8.58 0.18
N PHE A 223 12.09 8.36 1.00
CA PHE A 223 13.14 7.39 0.73
C PHE A 223 13.44 6.60 2.02
N ARG A 224 13.43 5.28 1.95
CA ARG A 224 13.74 4.41 3.09
C ARG A 224 14.56 3.22 2.63
N ASP A 225 15.74 3.04 3.21
CA ASP A 225 16.57 1.86 2.98
C ASP A 225 16.15 0.74 3.93
N GLU A 226 15.16 -0.03 3.49
CA GLU A 226 14.54 -1.14 4.22
C GLU A 226 14.41 -2.37 3.32
N ASP A 227 14.17 -3.52 3.95
CA ASP A 227 13.81 -4.75 3.23
C ASP A 227 12.50 -4.58 2.48
N LEU A 228 12.51 -4.87 1.19
CA LEU A 228 11.35 -4.68 0.32
C LEU A 228 10.36 -5.84 0.42
N ARG A 229 9.08 -5.48 0.43
CA ARG A 229 7.92 -6.38 0.39
C ARG A 229 7.01 -6.01 -0.79
N ALA A 230 5.90 -6.73 -0.96
CA ALA A 230 4.94 -6.45 -2.03
C ALA A 230 4.35 -5.03 -1.98
N ASP A 231 4.27 -4.44 -0.79
CA ASP A 231 3.72 -3.12 -0.48
C ASP A 231 4.78 -2.07 -0.07
N ARG A 232 6.07 -2.33 -0.29
CA ARG A 232 7.18 -1.43 0.04
C ARG A 232 8.10 -1.20 -1.14
N GLN A 233 8.58 0.04 -1.28
CA GLN A 233 9.58 0.48 -2.24
C GLN A 233 10.62 1.37 -1.53
N PRO A 234 11.89 1.39 -1.98
CA PRO A 234 12.91 2.23 -1.36
C PRO A 234 12.64 3.73 -1.57
N GLU A 235 11.88 4.06 -2.58
CA GLU A 235 11.37 5.39 -2.87
C GLU A 235 9.86 5.32 -3.16
N PHE A 236 9.08 6.16 -2.49
CA PHE A 236 7.62 6.16 -2.57
C PHE A 236 7.06 7.56 -2.41
N THR A 237 5.75 7.71 -2.55
CA THR A 237 5.09 9.01 -2.46
C THR A 237 4.10 9.02 -1.31
N GLN A 238 4.14 10.10 -0.51
CA GLN A 238 3.15 10.37 0.52
C GLN A 238 2.29 11.58 0.15
N ILE A 239 1.02 11.56 0.57
CA ILE A 239 0.22 12.76 0.75
C ILE A 239 0.43 13.15 2.21
N ASP A 240 1.26 14.16 2.44
CA ASP A 240 1.68 14.57 3.77
C ASP A 240 1.05 15.89 4.17
N MET A 241 0.52 15.99 5.39
CA MET A 241 -0.15 17.18 5.88
C MET A 241 0.17 17.48 7.34
N GLU A 242 0.04 18.78 7.71
CA GLU A 242 0.16 19.26 9.08
C GLU A 242 -0.75 20.46 9.27
N LEU A 243 -1.38 20.56 10.45
CA LEU A 243 -2.32 21.61 10.82
C LEU A 243 -1.95 22.19 12.19
N SER A 244 -2.08 23.51 12.35
CA SER A 244 -1.93 24.20 13.62
C SER A 244 -3.27 24.38 14.33
N PHE A 245 -3.23 24.50 15.67
CA PHE A 245 -4.37 24.77 16.54
C PHE A 245 -5.48 23.70 16.47
N VAL A 246 -5.07 22.43 16.39
CA VAL A 246 -5.95 21.26 16.22
C VAL A 246 -5.60 20.15 17.21
N ASP A 247 -6.57 19.25 17.43
CA ASP A 247 -6.41 17.99 18.14
C ASP A 247 -6.79 16.80 17.21
N VAL A 248 -6.82 15.59 17.73
CA VAL A 248 -7.11 14.33 17.03
C VAL A 248 -8.37 14.41 16.18
N ASP A 249 -9.47 14.92 16.76
CA ASP A 249 -10.78 14.95 16.08
C ASP A 249 -10.80 15.88 14.87
N ASP A 250 -10.11 17.01 14.93
CA ASP A 250 -10.02 17.95 13.81
C ASP A 250 -9.32 17.33 12.59
N VAL A 251 -8.23 16.60 12.85
CA VAL A 251 -7.50 15.90 11.77
C VAL A 251 -8.34 14.78 11.18
N ILE A 252 -9.00 13.99 12.02
CA ILE A 252 -9.89 12.91 11.57
C ILE A 252 -11.02 13.48 10.70
N GLU A 253 -11.69 14.55 11.14
CA GLU A 253 -12.82 15.14 10.41
C GLU A 253 -12.44 15.58 8.99
N VAL A 254 -11.33 16.29 8.82
CA VAL A 254 -10.89 16.74 7.50
C VAL A 254 -10.54 15.57 6.60
N ASN A 255 -9.93 14.53 7.16
CA ASN A 255 -9.54 13.34 6.42
C ASN A 255 -10.73 12.44 6.05
N GLU A 256 -11.76 12.36 6.89
CA GLU A 256 -13.02 11.69 6.55
C GLU A 256 -13.71 12.36 5.36
N LYS A 257 -13.77 13.69 5.33
CA LYS A 257 -14.29 14.46 4.18
C LYS A 257 -13.48 14.19 2.91
N TYR A 258 -12.15 14.16 3.04
CA TYR A 258 -11.25 13.84 1.92
C TYR A 258 -11.50 12.44 1.36
N LEU A 259 -11.51 11.41 2.20
CA LEU A 259 -11.72 10.03 1.78
C LEU A 259 -13.10 9.85 1.13
N LYS A 260 -14.15 10.44 1.70
CA LYS A 260 -15.49 10.41 1.13
C LYS A 260 -15.51 10.99 -0.29
N LYS A 261 -14.93 12.18 -0.47
CA LYS A 261 -14.86 12.86 -1.79
C LYS A 261 -14.02 12.03 -2.76
N LEU A 262 -12.83 11.58 -2.33
CA LEU A 262 -11.90 10.82 -3.17
C LEU A 262 -12.55 9.53 -3.71
N PHE A 263 -13.12 8.71 -2.84
CA PHE A 263 -13.72 7.44 -3.23
C PHE A 263 -14.98 7.65 -4.09
N LYS A 264 -15.76 8.67 -3.80
CA LYS A 264 -16.94 9.01 -4.62
C LYS A 264 -16.54 9.43 -6.03
N GLU A 265 -15.57 10.32 -6.19
CA GLU A 265 -15.23 10.88 -7.50
C GLU A 265 -14.37 9.94 -8.36
N VAL A 266 -13.55 9.07 -7.74
CA VAL A 266 -12.66 8.15 -8.50
C VAL A 266 -13.30 6.79 -8.74
N LEU A 267 -14.07 6.27 -7.79
CA LEU A 267 -14.60 4.90 -7.82
C LEU A 267 -16.13 4.83 -7.80
N ASP A 268 -16.83 5.96 -7.64
CA ASP A 268 -18.28 6.04 -7.36
C ASP A 268 -18.70 5.24 -6.11
N VAL A 269 -17.82 5.17 -5.12
CA VAL A 269 -18.07 4.52 -3.83
C VAL A 269 -18.44 5.58 -2.79
N ASP A 270 -19.56 5.41 -2.10
CA ASP A 270 -20.01 6.30 -1.04
C ASP A 270 -19.49 5.82 0.32
N VAL A 271 -18.44 6.48 0.83
CA VAL A 271 -17.89 6.20 2.16
C VAL A 271 -18.83 6.76 3.23
N GLN A 272 -19.31 5.88 4.10
CA GLN A 272 -20.19 6.26 5.22
C GLN A 272 -19.40 6.98 6.32
N LEU A 273 -19.92 8.11 6.77
CA LEU A 273 -19.33 8.90 7.86
C LEU A 273 -20.27 8.94 9.07
N PRO A 274 -19.74 9.03 10.31
CA PRO A 274 -18.31 8.95 10.64
C PRO A 274 -17.74 7.54 10.41
N ILE A 275 -16.45 7.45 10.09
CA ILE A 275 -15.75 6.17 10.01
C ILE A 275 -15.64 5.58 11.43
N GLN A 276 -15.83 4.27 11.55
CA GLN A 276 -15.68 3.56 12.80
C GLN A 276 -14.31 3.82 13.43
N ARG A 277 -14.29 4.05 14.76
CA ARG A 277 -13.05 4.16 15.54
C ARG A 277 -12.94 3.02 16.53
N MET A 278 -11.74 2.56 16.78
CA MET A 278 -11.41 1.66 17.88
C MET A 278 -10.02 1.98 18.44
N THR A 279 -9.80 1.69 19.71
CA THR A 279 -8.47 1.83 20.30
C THR A 279 -7.54 0.74 19.80
N TRP A 280 -6.22 1.00 19.84
CA TRP A 280 -5.20 -0.01 19.54
C TRP A 280 -5.41 -1.29 20.36
N GLN A 281 -5.70 -1.14 21.66
CA GLN A 281 -5.92 -2.28 22.55
C GLN A 281 -7.16 -3.10 22.14
N GLU A 282 -8.24 -2.43 21.71
CA GLU A 282 -9.42 -3.11 21.18
C GLU A 282 -9.11 -3.85 19.87
N ALA A 283 -8.40 -3.21 18.95
CA ALA A 283 -8.00 -3.82 17.68
C ALA A 283 -7.13 -5.08 17.90
N MET A 284 -6.15 -5.02 18.79
CA MET A 284 -5.31 -6.15 19.14
C MET A 284 -6.11 -7.27 19.80
N ASN A 285 -7.01 -6.93 20.72
CA ASN A 285 -7.83 -7.93 21.43
C ASN A 285 -8.83 -8.65 20.52
N ARG A 286 -9.45 -7.94 19.57
CA ARG A 286 -10.50 -8.49 18.69
C ARG A 286 -9.96 -9.06 17.39
N TYR A 287 -8.85 -8.55 16.87
CA TYR A 287 -8.38 -8.91 15.54
C TYR A 287 -6.93 -9.39 15.51
N GLY A 288 -6.18 -9.24 16.61
CA GLY A 288 -4.77 -9.58 16.69
C GLY A 288 -3.88 -8.72 15.79
N SER A 289 -4.33 -7.51 15.45
CA SER A 289 -3.63 -6.60 14.54
C SER A 289 -4.07 -5.16 14.76
N ASP A 290 -3.15 -4.21 14.64
CA ASP A 290 -3.39 -2.78 14.60
C ASP A 290 -3.95 -2.29 13.24
N LYS A 291 -4.05 -3.18 12.26
CA LYS A 291 -4.62 -2.94 10.93
C LYS A 291 -5.61 -4.04 10.56
N PRO A 292 -6.75 -4.12 11.25
CA PRO A 292 -7.72 -5.18 11.05
C PRO A 292 -8.42 -5.09 9.70
N ASP A 293 -8.64 -6.25 9.07
CA ASP A 293 -9.54 -6.36 7.94
C ASP A 293 -10.97 -6.62 8.44
N LEU A 294 -11.86 -5.67 8.22
CA LEU A 294 -13.25 -5.71 8.71
C LEU A 294 -14.26 -6.25 7.68
N ARG A 295 -13.80 -6.75 6.52
CA ARG A 295 -14.70 -7.33 5.49
C ARG A 295 -15.30 -8.67 5.90
N PHE A 296 -14.77 -9.29 6.93
CA PHE A 296 -15.25 -10.57 7.45
C PHE A 296 -15.17 -10.60 8.98
N GLY A 297 -15.95 -11.45 9.60
CA GLY A 297 -15.96 -11.67 11.06
C GLY A 297 -14.72 -12.42 11.55
N MET A 298 -14.92 -13.51 12.32
CA MET A 298 -13.86 -14.37 12.86
C MET A 298 -12.97 -13.61 13.87
N GLU A 299 -13.61 -12.82 14.75
CA GLU A 299 -12.89 -12.09 15.80
C GLU A 299 -12.24 -13.05 16.79
N LEU A 300 -11.13 -12.61 17.37
CA LEU A 300 -10.50 -13.31 18.49
C LEU A 300 -11.38 -13.17 19.73
N LYS A 301 -11.62 -14.28 20.42
CA LYS A 301 -12.33 -14.32 21.69
C LYS A 301 -11.41 -14.76 22.81
N ASP A 302 -11.39 -14.00 23.89
CA ASP A 302 -10.66 -14.36 25.10
C ASP A 302 -11.45 -15.41 25.88
N VAL A 303 -10.87 -16.57 26.06
CA VAL A 303 -11.45 -17.69 26.79
C VAL A 303 -10.65 -18.04 28.04
N SER A 304 -9.72 -17.16 28.43
CA SER A 304 -8.83 -17.38 29.59
C SER A 304 -9.57 -17.75 30.84
N ASP A 305 -10.65 -17.04 31.18
CA ASP A 305 -11.47 -17.34 32.38
C ASP A 305 -12.22 -18.67 32.30
N VAL A 306 -12.57 -19.11 31.09
CA VAL A 306 -13.28 -20.36 30.87
C VAL A 306 -12.36 -21.58 31.08
N VAL A 307 -11.08 -21.43 30.71
CA VAL A 307 -10.13 -22.56 30.69
C VAL A 307 -9.12 -22.54 31.84
N LYS A 308 -9.15 -21.55 32.72
CA LYS A 308 -8.15 -21.37 33.80
C LYS A 308 -8.02 -22.59 34.75
N ASP A 309 -9.10 -23.31 34.95
CA ASP A 309 -9.15 -24.45 35.85
C ASP A 309 -9.20 -25.81 35.11
N CYS A 310 -8.87 -25.84 33.82
CA CYS A 310 -8.82 -27.07 33.03
C CYS A 310 -7.51 -27.84 33.26
N GLY A 311 -7.53 -29.16 32.95
CA GLY A 311 -6.34 -30.00 33.07
C GLY A 311 -5.32 -29.87 31.93
N PHE A 312 -5.52 -28.98 30.97
CA PHE A 312 -4.63 -28.82 29.82
C PHE A 312 -3.48 -27.85 30.15
N ALA A 313 -2.32 -28.40 30.49
CA ALA A 313 -1.14 -27.66 30.97
C ALA A 313 -0.65 -26.54 30.00
N VAL A 314 -0.96 -26.62 28.70
CA VAL A 314 -0.63 -25.56 27.75
C VAL A 314 -1.42 -24.29 28.05
N PHE A 315 -2.70 -24.42 28.38
CA PHE A 315 -3.57 -23.30 28.70
C PHE A 315 -3.26 -22.73 30.08
N THR A 316 -3.26 -23.58 31.11
CA THR A 316 -2.98 -23.13 32.49
C THR A 316 -1.59 -22.55 32.63
N GLY A 317 -0.57 -23.16 32.00
CA GLY A 317 0.80 -22.64 32.02
C GLY A 317 0.96 -21.30 31.28
N ALA A 318 0.20 -21.02 30.22
CA ALA A 318 0.19 -19.69 29.58
C ALA A 318 -0.39 -18.63 30.52
N LEU A 319 -1.49 -18.95 31.20
CA LEU A 319 -2.16 -18.05 32.16
C LEU A 319 -1.32 -17.77 33.39
N GLU A 320 -0.66 -18.79 33.96
CA GLU A 320 0.25 -18.68 35.10
C GLU A 320 1.45 -17.75 34.79
N ASN A 321 1.87 -17.67 33.52
CA ASN A 321 2.93 -16.80 33.07
C ASN A 321 2.42 -15.41 32.56
N GLY A 322 1.21 -15.01 32.90
CA GLY A 322 0.63 -13.71 32.57
C GLY A 322 0.24 -13.54 31.11
N GLY A 323 0.11 -14.65 30.37
CA GLY A 323 -0.41 -14.67 29.00
C GLY A 323 -1.93 -14.81 28.94
N SER A 324 -2.44 -15.16 27.77
CA SER A 324 -3.87 -15.40 27.54
C SER A 324 -4.12 -16.65 26.69
N VAL A 325 -5.36 -17.13 26.74
CA VAL A 325 -5.88 -18.14 25.82
C VAL A 325 -6.99 -17.50 25.01
N ARG A 326 -6.78 -17.40 23.71
CA ARG A 326 -7.77 -16.84 22.78
C ARG A 326 -8.06 -17.82 21.66
N GLY A 327 -9.22 -17.66 21.06
CA GLY A 327 -9.61 -18.50 19.93
C GLY A 327 -10.31 -17.70 18.84
N ILE A 328 -10.40 -18.33 17.66
CA ILE A 328 -11.21 -17.89 16.53
C ILE A 328 -12.16 -19.02 16.14
N ASN A 329 -13.34 -18.64 15.64
CA ASN A 329 -14.34 -19.58 15.14
C ASN A 329 -14.37 -19.54 13.60
N ALA A 330 -13.85 -20.58 12.94
CA ALA A 330 -13.97 -20.78 11.51
C ALA A 330 -15.31 -21.46 11.19
N LYS A 331 -16.34 -20.66 10.93
CA LYS A 331 -17.70 -21.10 10.64
C LYS A 331 -17.76 -22.09 9.48
N GLY A 332 -18.49 -23.19 9.65
CA GLY A 332 -18.69 -24.23 8.63
C GLY A 332 -17.43 -25.09 8.32
N GLN A 333 -16.36 -25.00 9.11
CA GLN A 333 -15.10 -25.73 8.87
C GLN A 333 -14.89 -26.94 9.80
N GLY A 334 -15.92 -27.40 10.52
CA GLY A 334 -15.85 -28.52 11.43
C GLY A 334 -15.42 -29.86 10.81
N SER A 335 -15.60 -30.02 9.50
CA SER A 335 -15.14 -31.19 8.73
C SER A 335 -13.73 -31.01 8.11
N MET A 336 -12.98 -29.97 8.48
CA MET A 336 -11.64 -29.71 7.94
C MET A 336 -10.70 -30.91 8.16
N PRO A 337 -10.06 -31.45 7.11
CA PRO A 337 -9.16 -32.58 7.22
C PRO A 337 -7.96 -32.28 8.14
N ARG A 338 -7.55 -33.27 8.96
CA ARG A 338 -6.41 -33.17 9.87
C ARG A 338 -5.15 -32.56 9.21
N LYS A 339 -4.83 -32.99 7.99
CA LYS A 339 -3.69 -32.48 7.24
C LYS A 339 -3.74 -30.96 6.98
N LYS A 340 -4.96 -30.40 6.82
CA LYS A 340 -5.12 -28.94 6.69
C LYS A 340 -4.91 -28.25 8.04
N ILE A 341 -5.45 -28.80 9.14
CA ILE A 341 -5.23 -28.27 10.49
C ILE A 341 -3.73 -28.31 10.85
N ASP A 342 -3.01 -29.37 10.48
CA ASP A 342 -1.56 -29.48 10.69
C ASP A 342 -0.79 -28.40 9.91
N LYS A 343 -1.24 -28.02 8.71
CA LYS A 343 -0.67 -26.88 7.95
C LYS A 343 -0.95 -25.55 8.65
N LEU A 344 -2.16 -25.33 9.19
CA LEU A 344 -2.46 -24.13 9.97
C LEU A 344 -1.61 -24.07 11.24
N THR A 345 -1.35 -25.24 11.88
CA THR A 345 -0.45 -25.33 13.02
C THR A 345 0.99 -24.98 12.66
N ALA A 346 1.48 -25.40 11.49
CA ALA A 346 2.79 -24.98 10.99
C ALA A 346 2.83 -23.47 10.74
N PHE A 347 1.80 -22.93 10.10
CA PHE A 347 1.68 -21.51 9.80
C PHE A 347 1.76 -20.62 11.07
N VAL A 348 1.02 -20.93 12.13
CA VAL A 348 1.07 -20.11 13.36
C VAL A 348 2.40 -20.17 14.09
N LYS A 349 3.23 -21.21 13.85
CA LYS A 349 4.59 -21.29 14.40
C LYS A 349 5.52 -20.24 13.82
N ASP A 350 5.32 -19.83 12.58
CA ASP A 350 6.08 -18.75 11.95
C ASP A 350 5.83 -17.39 12.64
N TYR A 351 4.76 -17.30 13.44
CA TYR A 351 4.40 -16.15 14.28
C TYR A 351 4.72 -16.35 15.75
N GLY A 352 5.52 -17.37 16.10
CA GLY A 352 6.00 -17.63 17.44
C GLY A 352 5.12 -18.53 18.31
N ALA A 353 3.92 -18.94 17.85
CA ALA A 353 3.08 -19.86 18.60
C ALA A 353 3.72 -21.26 18.67
N LYS A 354 3.65 -21.91 19.85
CA LYS A 354 4.18 -23.27 20.04
C LYS A 354 3.33 -24.34 19.37
N GLY A 355 2.05 -24.05 19.14
CA GLY A 355 1.07 -24.96 18.54
C GLY A 355 -0.29 -24.31 18.37
N LEU A 356 -1.22 -25.06 17.80
CA LEU A 356 -2.61 -24.66 17.59
C LEU A 356 -3.51 -25.75 18.15
N ALA A 357 -4.26 -25.42 19.20
CA ALA A 357 -5.29 -26.32 19.76
C ALA A 357 -6.61 -26.15 18.99
N TYR A 358 -7.43 -27.17 18.90
CA TYR A 358 -8.68 -27.08 18.15
C TYR A 358 -9.82 -27.91 18.75
N VAL A 359 -11.04 -27.46 18.45
CA VAL A 359 -12.29 -28.19 18.65
C VAL A 359 -13.07 -28.18 17.33
N ALA A 360 -13.31 -29.33 16.75
CA ALA A 360 -14.14 -29.49 15.55
C ALA A 360 -15.54 -29.98 15.97
N LEU A 361 -16.56 -29.19 15.68
CA LEU A 361 -17.96 -29.48 15.91
C LEU A 361 -18.56 -30.04 14.62
N HIS A 362 -18.77 -31.34 14.54
CA HIS A 362 -19.36 -31.95 13.36
C HIS A 362 -20.86 -31.72 13.29
N GLU A 363 -21.45 -31.72 12.08
CA GLU A 363 -22.91 -31.56 11.88
C GLU A 363 -23.75 -32.62 12.55
N ASP A 364 -23.20 -33.83 12.75
CA ASP A 364 -23.86 -34.94 13.43
C ASP A 364 -23.84 -34.86 14.97
N GLY A 365 -23.31 -33.72 15.49
CA GLY A 365 -23.16 -33.50 16.95
C GLY A 365 -21.87 -34.09 17.53
N THR A 366 -21.03 -34.76 16.74
CA THR A 366 -19.75 -35.29 17.22
C THR A 366 -18.76 -34.18 17.46
N VAL A 367 -18.08 -34.16 18.60
CA VAL A 367 -17.03 -33.21 18.95
C VAL A 367 -15.67 -33.89 18.90
N LYS A 368 -14.75 -33.38 18.07
CA LYS A 368 -13.34 -33.79 18.05
C LYS A 368 -12.45 -32.66 18.51
N SER A 369 -11.56 -32.93 19.45
CA SER A 369 -10.67 -31.93 20.01
C SER A 369 -9.26 -32.50 20.23
N SER A 370 -8.24 -31.64 20.10
CA SER A 370 -6.86 -31.99 20.45
C SER A 370 -6.62 -32.08 21.95
N PHE A 371 -7.54 -31.59 22.80
CA PHE A 371 -7.36 -31.48 24.25
C PHE A 371 -8.59 -31.89 25.07
N ALA A 372 -9.65 -32.48 24.47
CA ALA A 372 -10.89 -32.85 25.18
C ALA A 372 -10.65 -33.69 26.41
N LYS A 373 -9.68 -34.61 26.38
CA LYS A 373 -9.35 -35.48 27.52
C LYS A 373 -8.86 -34.76 28.79
N PHE A 374 -8.58 -33.47 28.69
CA PHE A 374 -8.11 -32.61 29.78
C PHE A 374 -9.19 -31.65 30.29
N MET A 375 -10.44 -31.79 29.80
CA MET A 375 -11.56 -30.93 30.17
C MET A 375 -12.73 -31.80 30.60
N THR A 376 -13.58 -31.27 31.49
CA THR A 376 -14.88 -31.85 31.76
C THR A 376 -15.87 -31.50 30.65
N ASP A 377 -17.00 -32.21 30.56
CA ASP A 377 -18.04 -31.91 29.57
C ASP A 377 -18.60 -30.50 29.79
N GLU A 378 -18.79 -30.05 31.04
CA GLU A 378 -19.27 -28.72 31.37
C GLU A 378 -18.26 -27.62 30.94
N GLN A 379 -16.96 -27.88 31.10
CA GLN A 379 -15.91 -26.95 30.64
C GLN A 379 -15.88 -26.86 29.13
N MET A 380 -16.05 -27.99 28.43
CA MET A 380 -16.11 -28.02 26.96
C MET A 380 -17.33 -27.27 26.43
N ASP A 381 -18.50 -27.50 27.02
CA ASP A 381 -19.75 -26.81 26.68
C ASP A 381 -19.62 -25.28 26.90
N ALA A 382 -19.04 -24.89 28.05
CA ALA A 382 -18.77 -23.49 28.33
C ALA A 382 -17.80 -22.84 27.31
N LEU A 383 -16.76 -23.56 26.88
CA LEU A 383 -15.82 -23.12 25.87
C LEU A 383 -16.49 -22.97 24.51
N VAL A 384 -17.26 -23.96 24.06
CA VAL A 384 -18.01 -23.90 22.80
C VAL A 384 -18.98 -22.73 22.80
N LYS A 385 -19.69 -22.51 23.89
CA LYS A 385 -20.62 -21.39 24.07
C LYS A 385 -19.87 -20.03 24.02
N ALA A 386 -18.73 -19.91 24.71
CA ALA A 386 -17.93 -18.67 24.70
C ALA A 386 -17.41 -18.32 23.29
N MET A 387 -17.20 -19.35 22.46
CA MET A 387 -16.75 -19.21 21.08
C MET A 387 -17.90 -19.03 20.07
N ASP A 388 -19.17 -18.94 20.50
CA ASP A 388 -20.38 -19.00 19.64
C ASP A 388 -20.30 -20.19 18.66
N GLY A 389 -19.85 -21.35 19.17
CA GLY A 389 -19.68 -22.56 18.37
C GLY A 389 -21.01 -23.20 18.05
N GLU A 390 -21.22 -23.57 16.80
CA GLU A 390 -22.39 -24.29 16.30
C GLU A 390 -21.96 -25.59 15.61
N PRO A 391 -22.86 -26.58 15.46
CA PRO A 391 -22.55 -27.75 14.64
C PRO A 391 -22.05 -27.36 13.26
N GLY A 392 -20.96 -27.95 12.81
CA GLY A 392 -20.28 -27.61 11.57
C GLY A 392 -19.08 -26.65 11.71
N ASP A 393 -18.82 -26.07 12.89
CA ASP A 393 -17.76 -25.08 13.11
C ASP A 393 -16.43 -25.71 13.53
N LEU A 394 -15.33 -25.02 13.25
CA LEU A 394 -13.99 -25.32 13.72
C LEU A 394 -13.48 -24.18 14.62
N LEU A 395 -13.25 -24.48 15.89
CA LEU A 395 -12.70 -23.55 16.86
C LEU A 395 -11.19 -23.78 16.97
N LEU A 396 -10.40 -22.71 16.85
CA LEU A 396 -8.94 -22.76 16.84
C LEU A 396 -8.40 -21.86 17.95
N PHE A 397 -7.44 -22.35 18.75
CA PHE A 397 -6.95 -21.66 19.95
C PHE A 397 -5.44 -21.55 19.96
N ALA A 398 -4.94 -20.41 20.42
CA ALA A 398 -3.54 -20.18 20.79
C ALA A 398 -3.45 -19.75 22.26
N ALA A 399 -2.37 -20.17 22.91
CA ALA A 399 -2.08 -19.87 24.32
C ALA A 399 -0.59 -19.57 24.49
N ASP A 400 -0.28 -18.36 24.86
CA ASP A 400 1.09 -17.86 25.11
C ASP A 400 1.02 -16.42 25.69
N LYS A 401 2.14 -15.67 25.71
CA LYS A 401 2.15 -14.22 25.93
C LYS A 401 1.21 -13.52 24.95
N ASN A 402 0.54 -12.46 25.37
CA ASN A 402 -0.48 -11.75 24.56
C ASN A 402 0.00 -11.43 23.15
N LYS A 403 1.24 -10.92 23.00
CA LYS A 403 1.81 -10.57 21.68
C LYS A 403 1.84 -11.78 20.74
N VAL A 404 2.29 -12.94 21.22
CA VAL A 404 2.34 -14.17 20.40
C VAL A 404 0.93 -14.64 20.03
N VAL A 405 -0.03 -14.55 20.95
CA VAL A 405 -1.44 -14.92 20.70
C VAL A 405 -2.06 -14.00 19.65
N TRP A 406 -1.86 -12.69 19.78
CA TRP A 406 -2.35 -11.70 18.81
C TRP A 406 -1.73 -11.92 17.42
N ASP A 407 -0.40 -11.95 17.33
CA ASP A 407 0.32 -12.08 16.06
C ASP A 407 -0.08 -13.38 15.32
N SER A 408 -0.16 -14.50 16.06
CA SER A 408 -0.47 -15.81 15.47
C SER A 408 -1.94 -15.95 15.05
N LEU A 409 -2.89 -15.58 15.91
CA LEU A 409 -4.32 -15.67 15.58
C LEU A 409 -4.76 -14.59 14.60
N GLY A 410 -4.20 -13.38 14.67
CA GLY A 410 -4.46 -12.31 13.71
C GLY A 410 -4.02 -12.70 12.29
N ALA A 411 -2.83 -13.28 12.15
CA ALA A 411 -2.36 -13.81 10.88
C ALA A 411 -3.20 -15.00 10.40
N LEU A 412 -3.53 -15.94 11.31
CA LEU A 412 -4.36 -17.12 11.00
C LEU A 412 -5.76 -16.73 10.53
N ARG A 413 -6.36 -15.71 11.14
CA ARG A 413 -7.65 -15.15 10.76
C ARG A 413 -7.67 -14.71 9.30
N VAL A 414 -6.64 -13.95 8.87
CA VAL A 414 -6.50 -13.46 7.50
C VAL A 414 -6.21 -14.60 6.53
N GLU A 415 -5.36 -15.55 6.92
CA GLU A 415 -5.03 -16.72 6.09
C GLU A 415 -6.27 -17.57 5.82
N LEU A 416 -7.08 -17.85 6.85
CA LEU A 416 -8.35 -18.55 6.69
C LEU A 416 -9.33 -17.79 5.81
N ALA A 417 -9.44 -16.47 5.96
CA ALA A 417 -10.30 -15.64 5.11
C ALA A 417 -9.91 -15.72 3.63
N LYS A 418 -8.60 -15.77 3.33
CA LYS A 418 -8.10 -15.99 1.95
C LYS A 418 -8.49 -17.37 1.43
N GLN A 419 -8.27 -18.43 2.22
CA GLN A 419 -8.59 -19.81 1.83
C GLN A 419 -10.09 -20.04 1.64
N LEU A 420 -10.92 -19.31 2.36
CA LEU A 420 -12.38 -19.36 2.31
C LEU A 420 -13.01 -18.33 1.36
N GLU A 421 -12.19 -17.56 0.63
CA GLU A 421 -12.62 -16.54 -0.33
C GLU A 421 -13.56 -15.48 0.28
N LEU A 422 -13.33 -15.10 1.55
CA LEU A 422 -14.14 -14.11 2.27
C LEU A 422 -13.74 -12.65 1.98
N LEU A 423 -12.65 -12.43 1.24
CA LEU A 423 -12.09 -11.11 0.99
C LEU A 423 -12.65 -10.53 -0.32
N ASP A 424 -13.81 -9.87 -0.26
CA ASP A 424 -14.34 -9.17 -1.44
C ASP A 424 -13.49 -7.93 -1.75
N LYS A 425 -12.87 -7.90 -2.94
CA LYS A 425 -12.08 -6.76 -3.46
C LYS A 425 -12.95 -5.55 -3.85
N ASN A 426 -14.28 -5.71 -3.92
CA ASN A 426 -15.21 -4.62 -4.23
C ASN A 426 -15.70 -3.89 -2.97
N GLU A 427 -15.47 -4.45 -1.81
CA GLU A 427 -15.84 -3.88 -0.53
C GLU A 427 -14.70 -3.04 0.03
N TYR A 428 -15.00 -1.84 0.53
CA TYR A 428 -14.06 -0.93 1.16
C TYR A 428 -14.49 -0.66 2.60
N ARG A 429 -13.79 -1.27 3.57
CA ARG A 429 -14.03 -1.11 5.01
C ARG A 429 -12.93 -0.30 5.65
N PHE A 430 -13.28 0.90 6.08
CA PHE A 430 -12.38 1.80 6.80
C PHE A 430 -12.54 1.67 8.31
N VAL A 431 -11.45 1.89 9.04
CA VAL A 431 -11.46 2.04 10.49
C VAL A 431 -10.31 2.94 10.93
N TRP A 432 -10.57 3.82 11.88
CA TRP A 432 -9.53 4.53 12.61
C TRP A 432 -9.07 3.70 13.81
N ILE A 433 -7.77 3.53 13.93
CA ILE A 433 -7.14 2.99 15.14
C ILE A 433 -6.52 4.15 15.89
N THR A 434 -6.81 4.25 17.18
CA THR A 434 -6.41 5.37 18.06
C THR A 434 -5.77 4.86 19.34
N GLU A 435 -5.22 5.76 20.15
CA GLU A 435 -4.66 5.44 21.47
C GLU A 435 -3.60 4.34 21.41
N PHE A 436 -2.68 4.45 20.45
CA PHE A 436 -1.53 3.55 20.38
C PHE A 436 -0.66 3.66 21.65
N PRO A 437 0.10 2.61 22.01
CA PRO A 437 1.20 2.78 22.95
C PRO A 437 2.15 3.89 22.49
N LEU A 438 2.59 4.75 23.40
CA LEU A 438 3.59 5.79 23.08
C LEU A 438 4.96 5.17 22.80
N LEU A 439 5.30 4.19 23.62
CA LEU A 439 6.58 3.50 23.64
C LEU A 439 6.37 1.98 23.64
N GLU A 440 7.27 1.25 22.99
CA GLU A 440 7.32 -0.19 23.04
C GLU A 440 8.71 -0.67 23.44
N TRP A 441 8.76 -1.83 24.11
CA TRP A 441 10.03 -2.44 24.51
C TRP A 441 10.68 -3.17 23.33
N SER A 442 11.89 -2.77 22.96
CA SER A 442 12.70 -3.44 21.95
C SER A 442 13.62 -4.46 22.63
N GLU A 443 13.39 -5.74 22.41
CA GLU A 443 14.27 -6.82 22.89
C GLU A 443 15.66 -6.72 22.23
N GLU A 444 15.73 -6.31 20.96
CA GLU A 444 16.98 -6.16 20.21
C GLU A 444 17.85 -5.04 20.79
N GLN A 445 17.23 -3.89 21.10
CA GLN A 445 17.93 -2.71 21.62
C GLN A 445 17.98 -2.70 23.16
N ASN A 446 17.27 -3.62 23.84
CA ASN A 446 17.13 -3.70 25.30
C ASN A 446 16.77 -2.34 25.93
N ARG A 447 15.81 -1.62 25.29
CA ARG A 447 15.29 -0.31 25.73
C ARG A 447 13.91 -0.02 25.15
N PHE A 448 13.24 0.98 25.69
CA PHE A 448 12.06 1.53 25.06
C PHE A 448 12.41 2.30 23.76
N VAL A 449 11.59 2.11 22.73
CA VAL A 449 11.64 2.84 21.47
C VAL A 449 10.27 3.49 21.22
N ALA A 450 10.24 4.57 20.46
CA ALA A 450 8.99 5.20 20.10
C ALA A 450 8.21 4.28 19.13
N MET A 451 6.92 4.09 19.37
CA MET A 451 6.10 3.30 18.45
C MET A 451 5.88 4.02 17.11
N HIS A 452 5.78 5.34 17.13
CA HIS A 452 5.71 6.19 15.94
C HIS A 452 6.99 6.99 15.76
N HIS A 453 7.12 8.13 16.48
CA HIS A 453 8.31 8.98 16.45
C HIS A 453 8.46 9.79 17.75
N PRO A 454 9.67 10.36 18.03
CA PRO A 454 9.96 11.05 19.30
C PRO A 454 9.14 12.31 19.58
N PHE A 455 8.40 12.80 18.61
CA PHE A 455 7.59 14.03 18.72
C PHE A 455 6.11 13.75 18.92
N THR A 456 5.71 12.51 19.14
CA THR A 456 4.33 12.10 19.35
C THR A 456 3.87 12.50 20.76
N MET A 457 2.74 13.24 20.84
CA MET A 457 2.16 13.67 22.11
C MET A 457 1.56 12.48 22.87
N PRO A 458 1.89 12.29 24.16
CA PRO A 458 1.18 11.37 25.03
C PRO A 458 -0.26 11.86 25.31
N MET A 459 -1.15 10.93 25.71
CA MET A 459 -2.42 11.31 26.32
C MET A 459 -2.16 12.08 27.61
N GLU A 460 -2.89 13.17 27.87
CA GLU A 460 -2.64 14.06 28.99
C GLU A 460 -2.68 13.34 30.34
N GLU A 461 -3.62 12.43 30.53
CA GLU A 461 -3.77 11.64 31.75
C GLU A 461 -2.62 10.65 31.99
N ASP A 462 -1.87 10.30 30.95
CA ASP A 462 -0.78 9.31 31.01
C ASP A 462 0.61 9.96 31.16
N ILE A 463 0.76 11.27 31.00
CA ILE A 463 2.04 11.99 31.07
C ILE A 463 2.81 11.64 32.35
N GLN A 464 2.12 11.52 33.48
CA GLN A 464 2.71 11.17 34.77
C GLN A 464 3.43 9.81 34.80
N TYR A 465 3.16 8.93 33.84
CA TYR A 465 3.74 7.58 33.78
C TYR A 465 4.95 7.47 32.86
N ILE A 466 5.30 8.49 32.07
CA ILE A 466 6.39 8.44 31.08
C ILE A 466 7.70 7.97 31.69
N GLU A 467 8.04 8.45 32.90
CA GLU A 467 9.28 8.07 33.59
C GLU A 467 9.14 6.82 34.48
N SER A 468 7.95 6.55 35.04
CA SER A 468 7.74 5.48 36.02
C SER A 468 7.27 4.16 35.40
N ASP A 469 6.46 4.21 34.35
CA ASP A 469 5.88 3.06 33.67
C ASP A 469 5.64 3.38 32.18
N PRO A 470 6.73 3.57 31.38
CA PRO A 470 6.63 4.03 29.99
C PRO A 470 5.81 3.11 29.09
N GLY A 471 5.75 1.81 29.39
CA GLY A 471 4.96 0.83 28.63
C GLY A 471 3.44 0.99 28.77
N ARG A 472 2.97 1.78 29.74
CA ARG A 472 1.55 2.07 29.99
C ARG A 472 1.06 3.29 29.23
N VAL A 473 1.95 4.16 28.80
CA VAL A 473 1.60 5.48 28.25
C VAL A 473 1.00 5.32 26.87
N ARG A 474 -0.19 5.89 26.67
CA ARG A 474 -0.86 5.95 25.36
C ARG A 474 -0.49 7.24 24.65
N ALA A 475 -0.48 7.18 23.33
CA ALA A 475 -0.18 8.27 22.41
C ALA A 475 -1.47 8.89 21.85
N LYS A 476 -1.46 10.18 21.58
CA LYS A 476 -2.43 10.87 20.71
C LYS A 476 -2.07 10.59 19.23
N ALA A 477 -1.99 9.30 18.87
CA ALA A 477 -1.71 8.81 17.54
C ALA A 477 -2.93 8.13 16.96
N TYR A 478 -3.03 8.16 15.62
CA TYR A 478 -4.16 7.62 14.90
C TYR A 478 -3.72 7.15 13.51
N ASP A 479 -4.17 5.95 13.13
CA ASP A 479 -3.97 5.38 11.81
C ASP A 479 -5.30 5.14 11.14
N ILE A 480 -5.38 5.42 9.85
CA ILE A 480 -6.51 5.02 9.01
C ILE A 480 -6.18 3.73 8.28
N VAL A 481 -7.02 2.74 8.49
CA VAL A 481 -6.89 1.40 7.93
C VAL A 481 -7.99 1.15 6.91
N LEU A 482 -7.62 0.55 5.80
CA LEU A 482 -8.53 0.10 4.74
C LEU A 482 -8.25 -1.36 4.42
N ASN A 483 -9.25 -2.24 4.63
CA ASN A 483 -9.18 -3.65 4.23
C ASN A 483 -7.90 -4.36 4.71
N GLY A 484 -7.54 -4.18 5.97
CA GLY A 484 -6.36 -4.82 6.56
C GLY A 484 -5.02 -4.14 6.22
N ASN A 485 -5.06 -2.95 5.65
CA ASN A 485 -3.87 -2.17 5.31
C ASN A 485 -3.95 -0.78 5.93
N GLU A 486 -2.93 -0.37 6.64
CA GLU A 486 -2.71 1.01 7.03
C GLU A 486 -2.46 1.83 5.76
N ILE A 487 -3.35 2.76 5.46
CA ILE A 487 -3.22 3.66 4.30
C ILE A 487 -2.66 5.02 4.68
N GLY A 488 -2.66 5.35 5.96
CA GLY A 488 -2.09 6.58 6.48
C GLY A 488 -2.07 6.56 8.00
N GLY A 489 -1.16 7.34 8.56
CA GLY A 489 -1.02 7.48 10.00
C GLY A 489 -0.54 8.86 10.40
N GLY A 490 -0.80 9.22 11.64
CA GLY A 490 -0.43 10.51 12.19
C GLY A 490 -0.55 10.61 13.70
N SER A 491 -0.24 11.79 14.20
CA SER A 491 -0.37 12.08 15.63
C SER A 491 -0.50 13.58 15.90
N VAL A 492 -0.94 13.92 17.09
CA VAL A 492 -0.67 15.24 17.69
C VAL A 492 0.80 15.28 18.07
N ARG A 493 1.44 16.45 17.91
CA ARG A 493 2.87 16.62 18.20
C ARG A 493 3.08 17.24 19.57
N ILE A 494 4.20 16.85 20.21
CA ILE A 494 4.67 17.54 21.41
C ILE A 494 5.08 18.95 20.98
N PHE A 495 4.55 19.94 21.69
CA PHE A 495 4.91 21.36 21.52
C PHE A 495 5.38 22.00 22.84
N GLN A 496 5.45 21.22 23.91
CA GLN A 496 5.89 21.64 25.25
C GLN A 496 7.27 21.05 25.54
N ASP A 497 8.21 21.93 25.92
CA ASP A 497 9.62 21.56 26.12
C ASP A 497 9.82 20.50 27.21
N ASP A 498 9.08 20.61 28.33
CA ASP A 498 9.15 19.69 29.46
C ASP A 498 8.69 18.27 29.07
N ILE A 499 7.61 18.15 28.32
CA ILE A 499 7.13 16.85 27.82
C ILE A 499 8.12 16.27 26.80
N GLN A 500 8.70 17.11 25.93
CA GLN A 500 9.71 16.68 24.97
C GLN A 500 10.99 16.18 25.66
N GLU A 501 11.43 16.84 26.74
CA GLU A 501 12.56 16.36 27.54
C GLU A 501 12.27 15.00 28.20
N MET A 502 11.06 14.82 28.78
CA MET A 502 10.66 13.52 29.34
C MET A 502 10.66 12.42 28.28
N MET A 503 10.15 12.71 27.09
CA MET A 503 10.12 11.75 25.98
C MET A 503 11.53 11.35 25.54
N PHE A 504 12.44 12.30 25.35
CA PHE A 504 13.84 11.98 24.99
C PHE A 504 14.54 11.17 26.08
N LYS A 505 14.30 11.49 27.35
CA LYS A 505 14.85 10.73 28.47
C LYS A 505 14.34 9.28 28.47
N ALA A 506 13.04 9.06 28.25
CA ALA A 506 12.44 7.74 28.18
C ALA A 506 13.01 6.90 26.99
N LEU A 507 13.36 7.57 25.90
CA LEU A 507 14.04 6.97 24.74
C LEU A 507 15.54 6.75 24.93
N GLY A 508 16.11 7.19 26.07
CA GLY A 508 17.54 7.04 26.38
C GLY A 508 18.46 8.05 25.71
N PHE A 509 17.93 9.17 25.20
CA PHE A 509 18.77 10.27 24.69
C PHE A 509 19.37 11.09 25.82
N THR A 510 20.64 11.47 25.70
CA THR A 510 21.17 12.59 26.47
C THR A 510 20.70 13.92 25.86
N LYS A 511 20.76 15.03 26.63
CA LYS A 511 20.42 16.35 26.11
C LYS A 511 21.30 16.74 24.91
N GLU A 512 22.56 16.41 24.93
CA GLU A 512 23.54 16.68 23.87
C GLU A 512 23.19 15.90 22.61
N GLN A 513 22.82 14.62 22.74
CA GLN A 513 22.43 13.77 21.62
C GLN A 513 21.14 14.29 20.97
N ALA A 514 20.11 14.59 21.77
CA ALA A 514 18.86 15.14 21.28
C ALA A 514 19.08 16.48 20.55
N TYR A 515 19.91 17.37 21.13
CA TYR A 515 20.24 18.65 20.53
C TYR A 515 21.08 18.53 19.26
N SER A 516 22.03 17.60 19.22
CA SER A 516 22.83 17.34 18.01
C SER A 516 21.98 16.88 16.82
N GLN A 517 20.92 16.10 17.08
CA GLN A 517 20.03 15.57 16.04
C GLN A 517 18.91 16.55 15.67
N PHE A 518 18.23 17.12 16.66
CA PHE A 518 16.99 17.86 16.51
C PHE A 518 17.10 19.32 16.96
N GLY A 519 18.30 19.84 17.25
CA GLY A 519 18.49 21.15 17.85
C GLY A 519 17.83 22.29 17.08
N PHE A 520 17.83 22.24 15.75
CA PHE A 520 17.19 23.26 14.91
C PHE A 520 15.66 23.31 15.09
N LEU A 521 15.01 22.17 15.36
CA LEU A 521 13.58 22.11 15.67
C LEU A 521 13.32 22.58 17.10
N LEU A 522 14.12 22.11 18.06
CA LEU A 522 13.99 22.50 19.47
C LEU A 522 14.24 24.00 19.65
N ASP A 523 15.16 24.59 18.89
CA ASP A 523 15.40 26.03 18.89
C ASP A 523 14.20 26.80 18.29
N ALA A 524 13.57 26.29 17.24
CA ALA A 524 12.38 26.91 16.67
C ALA A 524 11.22 26.96 17.68
N PHE A 525 11.07 25.92 18.48
CA PHE A 525 10.02 25.86 19.52
C PHE A 525 10.13 26.93 20.59
N LYS A 526 11.35 27.40 20.88
CA LYS A 526 11.58 28.51 21.84
C LYS A 526 10.97 29.84 21.43
N TYR A 527 10.62 30.02 20.14
CA TYR A 527 10.02 31.24 19.62
C TYR A 527 8.49 31.19 19.52
N GLY A 528 7.88 30.20 20.17
CA GLY A 528 6.42 30.03 20.18
C GLY A 528 5.96 29.09 19.08
N VAL A 529 5.63 27.88 19.46
CA VAL A 529 5.08 26.84 18.58
C VAL A 529 3.58 26.64 18.88
N PRO A 530 2.71 26.64 17.87
CA PRO A 530 1.31 26.31 18.08
C PRO A 530 1.13 24.82 18.40
N PRO A 531 0.10 24.39 19.13
CA PRO A 531 -0.35 23.02 19.10
C PRO A 531 -0.58 22.60 17.64
N HIS A 532 -0.06 21.44 17.23
CA HIS A 532 -0.18 21.00 15.85
C HIS A 532 -0.26 19.48 15.74
N ALA A 533 -0.84 19.02 14.66
CA ALA A 533 -1.07 17.61 14.37
C ALA A 533 -1.07 17.37 12.86
N GLY A 534 -0.77 16.18 12.44
CA GLY A 534 -0.74 15.85 11.02
C GLY A 534 -0.95 14.38 10.73
N LEU A 535 -1.04 14.09 9.45
CA LEU A 535 -1.21 12.75 8.92
C LEU A 535 -0.48 12.62 7.58
N ALA A 536 0.00 11.43 7.26
CA ALA A 536 0.54 11.12 5.95
C ALA A 536 -0.10 9.87 5.38
N TYR A 537 -0.64 9.95 4.15
CA TYR A 537 -1.07 8.77 3.40
C TYR A 537 0.08 8.22 2.56
N GLY A 538 0.22 6.91 2.51
CA GLY A 538 1.02 6.25 1.49
C GLY A 538 0.25 6.26 0.16
N LEU A 539 0.53 7.24 -0.73
CA LEU A 539 -0.21 7.42 -1.99
C LEU A 539 -0.20 6.13 -2.84
N ASP A 540 0.95 5.49 -2.95
CA ASP A 540 1.08 4.30 -3.78
C ASP A 540 0.25 3.13 -3.23
N ARG A 541 0.21 2.95 -1.90
CA ARG A 541 -0.60 1.92 -1.23
C ARG A 541 -2.10 2.24 -1.36
N LEU A 542 -2.49 3.48 -1.18
CA LEU A 542 -3.88 3.92 -1.36
C LEU A 542 -4.36 3.62 -2.78
N VAL A 543 -3.59 4.01 -3.80
CA VAL A 543 -3.92 3.75 -5.21
C VAL A 543 -3.91 2.25 -5.53
N MET A 544 -2.98 1.47 -4.96
CA MET A 544 -2.94 0.01 -5.10
C MET A 544 -4.27 -0.63 -4.66
N LEU A 545 -4.77 -0.24 -3.49
CA LEU A 545 -6.05 -0.75 -2.96
C LEU A 545 -7.24 -0.27 -3.78
N MET A 546 -7.27 1.00 -4.18
CA MET A 546 -8.32 1.56 -5.05
C MET A 546 -8.36 0.87 -6.41
N ALA A 547 -7.20 0.54 -6.98
CA ALA A 547 -7.04 -0.18 -8.25
C ALA A 547 -7.18 -1.71 -8.09
N LYS A 548 -7.42 -2.22 -6.87
CA LYS A 548 -7.57 -3.66 -6.54
C LYS A 548 -6.35 -4.51 -6.92
N GLN A 549 -5.16 -3.91 -6.88
CA GLN A 549 -3.91 -4.58 -7.18
C GLN A 549 -3.33 -5.25 -5.92
N ASP A 550 -2.55 -6.32 -6.12
CA ASP A 550 -1.90 -7.06 -5.05
C ASP A 550 -0.45 -6.60 -4.81
N SER A 551 0.07 -5.71 -5.66
CA SER A 551 1.42 -5.15 -5.56
C SER A 551 1.45 -3.66 -5.87
N ILE A 552 2.20 -2.92 -5.04
CA ILE A 552 2.47 -1.49 -5.25
C ILE A 552 3.21 -1.22 -6.58
N ARG A 553 3.94 -2.22 -7.12
CA ARG A 553 4.64 -2.13 -8.41
C ARG A 553 3.71 -1.94 -9.60
N ASP A 554 2.44 -2.33 -9.46
CA ASP A 554 1.45 -2.17 -10.54
C ASP A 554 0.88 -0.74 -10.63
N VAL A 555 1.14 0.12 -9.63
CA VAL A 555 0.72 1.53 -9.61
C VAL A 555 1.89 2.52 -9.65
N ILE A 556 3.13 2.02 -9.74
CA ILE A 556 4.36 2.81 -9.89
C ILE A 556 4.90 2.59 -11.30
N ALA A 557 5.22 3.67 -12.01
CA ALA A 557 5.70 3.57 -13.39
C ALA A 557 6.98 2.75 -13.51
N PHE A 558 8.00 3.05 -12.70
CA PHE A 558 9.31 2.40 -12.72
C PHE A 558 9.71 1.95 -11.32
N PRO A 559 9.12 0.84 -10.81
CA PRO A 559 9.42 0.33 -9.48
C PRO A 559 10.76 -0.41 -9.45
N LYS A 560 11.31 -0.58 -8.24
CA LYS A 560 12.42 -1.49 -7.96
C LYS A 560 11.90 -2.91 -7.70
N ILE A 561 12.74 -3.92 -7.95
CA ILE A 561 12.49 -5.31 -7.55
C ILE A 561 12.89 -5.55 -6.08
N LYS A 562 12.76 -6.78 -5.61
CA LYS A 562 12.90 -7.12 -4.18
C LYS A 562 14.27 -6.75 -3.57
N ASP A 563 15.34 -6.78 -4.36
CA ASP A 563 16.71 -6.41 -3.96
C ASP A 563 17.03 -4.91 -4.13
N ALA A 564 15.99 -4.07 -4.31
CA ALA A 564 16.08 -2.63 -4.55
C ALA A 564 16.76 -2.23 -5.88
N SER A 565 16.97 -3.17 -6.82
CA SER A 565 17.52 -2.87 -8.14
C SER A 565 16.44 -2.56 -9.19
N CYS A 566 16.85 -1.96 -10.31
CA CYS A 566 16.00 -1.69 -11.47
C CYS A 566 16.50 -2.51 -12.67
N LEU A 567 15.73 -3.51 -13.07
CA LEU A 567 16.10 -4.40 -14.20
C LEU A 567 16.18 -3.68 -15.56
N MET A 568 15.47 -2.56 -15.71
CA MET A 568 15.45 -1.79 -16.95
C MET A 568 16.67 -0.88 -17.11
N THR A 569 17.10 -0.22 -16.04
CA THR A 569 18.20 0.75 -16.04
C THR A 569 19.48 0.19 -15.45
N GLU A 570 19.42 -1.02 -14.90
CA GLU A 570 20.51 -1.69 -14.17
C GLU A 570 21.03 -0.90 -12.95
N ALA A 571 20.20 0.03 -12.42
CA ALA A 571 20.53 0.76 -11.20
C ALA A 571 20.35 -0.14 -9.96
N PRO A 572 21.24 -0.04 -8.93
CA PRO A 572 22.38 0.88 -8.85
C PRO A 572 23.57 0.41 -9.70
N THR A 573 24.39 1.36 -10.14
CA THR A 573 25.60 1.10 -10.93
C THR A 573 26.86 1.56 -10.17
N PRO A 574 28.03 0.95 -10.40
CA PRO A 574 29.29 1.41 -9.82
C PRO A 574 29.59 2.85 -10.20
N ALA A 575 30.10 3.63 -9.24
CA ALA A 575 30.64 4.95 -9.54
C ALA A 575 32.00 4.83 -10.25
N SER A 576 32.30 5.77 -11.16
CA SER A 576 33.60 5.85 -11.80
C SER A 576 34.67 6.34 -10.83
N GLU A 577 35.93 5.98 -11.04
CA GLU A 577 37.07 6.46 -10.23
C GLU A 577 37.10 7.98 -10.12
N LYS A 578 36.88 8.67 -11.25
CA LYS A 578 36.81 10.12 -11.28
C LYS A 578 35.71 10.71 -10.39
N GLN A 579 34.54 10.09 -10.36
CA GLN A 579 33.44 10.51 -9.47
C GLN A 579 33.81 10.31 -8.00
N LEU A 580 34.46 9.21 -7.67
CA LEU A 580 34.93 8.93 -6.30
C LEU A 580 36.01 9.92 -5.87
N GLU A 581 36.99 10.22 -6.74
CA GLU A 581 38.03 11.23 -6.49
C GLU A 581 37.41 12.62 -6.25
N GLU A 582 36.48 13.06 -7.11
CA GLU A 582 35.78 14.33 -6.97
C GLU A 582 34.99 14.45 -5.65
N LEU A 583 34.53 13.34 -5.14
CA LEU A 583 33.80 13.24 -3.86
C LEU A 583 34.72 12.96 -2.66
N SER A 584 36.02 12.75 -2.86
CA SER A 584 36.96 12.33 -1.83
C SER A 584 36.52 11.03 -1.12
N LEU A 585 36.04 10.06 -1.87
CA LEU A 585 35.55 8.77 -1.40
C LEU A 585 36.40 7.63 -1.93
N ALA A 586 36.45 6.55 -1.16
CA ALA A 586 36.99 5.25 -1.57
C ALA A 586 35.98 4.14 -1.28
N VAL A 587 35.92 3.13 -2.14
CA VAL A 587 35.12 1.93 -1.93
C VAL A 587 36.04 0.82 -1.45
N GLU A 588 35.85 0.34 -0.22
CA GLU A 588 36.48 -0.89 0.25
C GLU A 588 35.68 -2.08 -0.29
N ALA A 589 36.30 -2.89 -1.15
CA ALA A 589 35.71 -4.15 -1.56
C ALA A 589 35.61 -5.08 -0.34
N LYS A 590 34.39 -5.49 0.03
CA LYS A 590 34.25 -6.65 0.91
C LYS A 590 34.74 -7.86 0.13
N GLU A 591 35.73 -8.57 0.64
CA GLU A 591 36.05 -9.91 0.14
C GLU A 591 34.79 -10.75 0.24
N GLU A 592 34.27 -11.21 -0.90
CA GLU A 592 33.23 -12.23 -0.89
C GLU A 592 33.83 -13.47 -0.21
N THR A 593 33.41 -13.75 1.02
CA THR A 593 33.60 -15.08 1.59
C THR A 593 32.78 -16.03 0.76
N VAL A 594 33.44 -16.68 -0.21
CA VAL A 594 32.91 -17.85 -0.89
C VAL A 594 32.75 -18.90 0.21
N GLU A 595 31.54 -19.05 0.75
CA GLU A 595 31.18 -20.26 1.49
C GLU A 595 31.17 -21.41 0.45
N GLU A 596 32.15 -22.31 0.58
CA GLU A 596 32.24 -23.59 -0.16
C GLU A 596 31.07 -24.54 0.21
#